data_becabc20d576aafc2623c08f47c8a259
#
_entry.id   becabc20d576aafc2623c08f47c8a259
#
_cell.length_a   1.000
_cell.length_b   1.000
_cell.length_c   1.000
_cell.angle_alpha   90.00
_cell.angle_beta   90.00
_cell.angle_gamma   90.00
#
_symmetry.space_group_name_H-M   'P 1'
#
loop_
_entity.id
_entity.type
_entity.pdbx_description
1 polymer ?
#
loop_
_entity_poly.entity_id
_entity_poly.type
_entity_poly.pdbx_seq_one_letter_code
_entity_poly.pdbx_strand_id
1 'polypeptide(L)'
;MRASREEQPAGARAARLLTEALAPTVLVTALPLIAAARVSRSAGQFLLWGGIALAFCAVIPIGVLVHGVRRGRLTDRHVGDRTQRARPLSIGLASVAAGLLLLAAVRAPAELFAVIVVVFVVGAACALVNHWWKLSIHAAVVAATVAVLVPLVGPVAHLGWPLVAAVGWSRVRLRDHTWPQVLAGVALGGPLAAGTFLALA
;
A
#
# COMPACT_ATOMS: atom_id res chain seq x y z
N MET A 1 -33.73 -23.37 -14.39
CA MET A 1 -32.62 -23.95 -13.61
C MET A 1 -31.98 -22.83 -12.78
N ARG A 2 -32.22 -22.81 -11.46
CA ARG A 2 -31.55 -21.86 -10.53
C ARG A 2 -30.14 -22.41 -10.31
N ALA A 3 -29.15 -21.67 -10.82
CA ALA A 3 -27.75 -21.97 -10.49
C ALA A 3 -27.63 -21.97 -8.97
N SER A 4 -27.22 -23.12 -8.41
CA SER A 4 -26.89 -23.31 -7.02
C SER A 4 -25.91 -22.21 -6.60
N ARG A 5 -26.25 -21.42 -5.56
CA ARG A 5 -25.29 -20.59 -4.83
C ARG A 5 -24.27 -21.56 -4.26
N GLU A 6 -23.16 -21.74 -4.94
CA GLU A 6 -22.02 -22.48 -4.38
C GLU A 6 -21.72 -21.86 -3.01
N GLU A 7 -21.90 -22.64 -1.97
CA GLU A 7 -21.54 -22.27 -0.61
C GLU A 7 -20.05 -21.93 -0.61
N GLN A 8 -19.76 -20.65 -0.51
CA GLN A 8 -18.38 -20.20 -0.45
C GLN A 8 -17.75 -20.81 0.81
N PRO A 9 -16.59 -21.48 0.71
CA PRO A 9 -15.99 -22.19 1.83
C PRO A 9 -15.82 -21.27 3.02
N ALA A 10 -16.10 -21.78 4.23
CA ALA A 10 -15.96 -21.04 5.48
C ALA A 10 -14.63 -20.29 5.51
N GLY A 11 -14.64 -19.01 5.89
CA GLY A 11 -13.47 -18.14 5.90
C GLY A 11 -13.17 -17.37 4.60
N ALA A 12 -13.75 -17.74 3.43
CA ALA A 12 -13.51 -16.99 2.20
C ALA A 12 -14.08 -15.57 2.25
N ARG A 13 -15.22 -15.38 2.93
CA ARG A 13 -15.79 -14.03 3.18
C ARG A 13 -14.88 -13.18 4.05
N ALA A 14 -14.40 -13.74 5.17
CA ALA A 14 -13.47 -13.06 6.06
C ALA A 14 -12.16 -12.71 5.33
N ALA A 15 -11.61 -13.63 4.53
CA ALA A 15 -10.42 -13.39 3.74
C ALA A 15 -10.61 -12.24 2.72
N ARG A 16 -11.76 -12.15 2.06
CA ARG A 16 -12.08 -11.04 1.15
C ARG A 16 -12.20 -9.72 1.88
N LEU A 17 -12.94 -9.69 3.00
CA LEU A 17 -13.09 -8.48 3.81
C LEU A 17 -11.74 -7.96 4.30
N LEU A 18 -10.85 -8.84 4.80
CA LEU A 18 -9.49 -8.48 5.20
C LEU A 18 -8.67 -7.93 4.03
N THR A 19 -8.74 -8.60 2.87
CA THR A 19 -8.04 -8.15 1.65
C THR A 19 -8.50 -6.77 1.19
N GLU A 20 -9.80 -6.49 1.22
CA GLU A 20 -10.36 -5.20 0.82
C GLU A 20 -10.09 -4.10 1.86
N ALA A 21 -10.33 -4.39 3.15
CA ALA A 21 -10.15 -3.41 4.22
C ALA A 21 -8.67 -2.99 4.39
N LEU A 22 -7.73 -3.91 4.14
CA LEU A 22 -6.29 -3.68 4.23
C LEU A 22 -5.63 -3.72 2.83
N ALA A 23 -6.38 -3.31 1.81
CA ALA A 23 -5.83 -3.21 0.46
C ALA A 23 -4.69 -2.19 0.39
N PRO A 24 -3.67 -2.40 -0.46
CA PRO A 24 -2.58 -1.45 -0.64
C PRO A 24 -3.06 -0.02 -0.88
N THR A 25 -4.15 0.16 -1.65
CA THR A 25 -4.75 1.48 -1.91
C THR A 25 -5.28 2.16 -0.65
N VAL A 26 -5.81 1.38 0.32
CA VAL A 26 -6.27 1.90 1.61
C VAL A 26 -5.08 2.32 2.46
N LEU A 27 -4.06 1.46 2.56
CA LEU A 27 -2.91 1.70 3.43
C LEU A 27 -2.00 2.82 2.91
N VAL A 28 -1.76 2.90 1.59
CA VAL A 28 -1.00 4.01 0.99
C VAL A 28 -1.75 5.34 1.00
N THR A 29 -3.05 5.31 1.28
CA THR A 29 -3.84 6.52 1.57
C THR A 29 -3.77 6.88 3.04
N ALA A 30 -4.03 5.91 3.92
CA ALA A 30 -4.17 6.14 5.35
C ALA A 30 -2.84 6.56 6.01
N LEU A 31 -1.73 5.86 5.71
CA LEU A 31 -0.45 6.12 6.35
C LEU A 31 0.07 7.55 6.13
N PRO A 32 0.11 8.09 4.88
CA PRO A 32 0.47 9.49 4.66
C PRO A 32 -0.47 10.50 5.34
N LEU A 33 -1.77 10.22 5.41
CA LEU A 33 -2.72 11.09 6.07
C LEU A 33 -2.53 11.10 7.60
N ILE A 34 -2.23 9.94 8.19
CA ILE A 34 -1.86 9.82 9.61
C ILE A 34 -0.59 10.64 9.88
N ALA A 35 0.42 10.50 9.05
CA ALA A 35 1.65 11.29 9.19
C ALA A 35 1.38 12.80 9.04
N ALA A 36 0.62 13.21 8.02
CA ALA A 36 0.26 14.60 7.83
C ALA A 36 -0.50 15.17 9.05
N ALA A 37 -1.46 14.41 9.60
CA ALA A 37 -2.21 14.82 10.77
C ALA A 37 -1.31 15.01 12.01
N ARG A 38 -0.29 14.15 12.18
CA ARG A 38 0.64 14.22 13.31
C ARG A 38 1.57 15.43 13.26
N VAL A 39 2.04 15.77 12.07
CA VAL A 39 3.03 16.86 11.92
C VAL A 39 2.39 18.22 11.71
N SER A 40 1.09 18.29 11.41
CA SER A 40 0.39 19.56 11.15
C SER A 40 0.00 20.25 12.45
N ARG A 41 0.30 21.55 12.53
CA ARG A 41 -0.06 22.42 13.66
C ARG A 41 -1.32 23.24 13.40
N SER A 42 -1.87 23.19 12.19
CA SER A 42 -3.09 23.88 11.79
C SER A 42 -3.86 23.10 10.73
N ALA A 43 -5.15 23.36 10.61
CA ALA A 43 -5.99 22.79 9.55
C ALA A 43 -5.45 23.12 8.15
N GLY A 44 -4.93 24.32 7.94
CA GLY A 44 -4.32 24.76 6.66
C GLY A 44 -3.11 23.91 6.28
N GLN A 45 -2.22 23.61 7.23
CA GLN A 45 -1.08 22.71 6.99
C GLN A 45 -1.52 21.29 6.68
N PHE A 46 -2.49 20.75 7.42
CA PHE A 46 -3.04 19.42 7.14
C PHE A 46 -3.67 19.36 5.75
N LEU A 47 -4.47 20.35 5.38
CA LEU A 47 -5.08 20.41 4.05
C LEU A 47 -4.05 20.51 2.93
N LEU A 48 -2.99 21.30 3.12
CA LEU A 48 -1.91 21.42 2.13
C LEU A 48 -1.13 20.11 1.99
N TRP A 49 -0.50 19.64 3.07
CA TRP A 49 0.39 18.47 3.01
C TRP A 49 -0.38 17.18 2.83
N GLY A 50 -1.47 16.98 3.57
CA GLY A 50 -2.35 15.83 3.42
C GLY A 50 -3.05 15.81 2.06
N GLY A 51 -3.44 16.98 1.52
CA GLY A 51 -4.01 17.10 0.19
C GLY A 51 -3.03 16.68 -0.91
N ILE A 52 -1.77 17.12 -0.84
CA ILE A 52 -0.71 16.68 -1.77
C ILE A 52 -0.50 15.17 -1.64
N ALA A 53 -0.33 14.65 -0.42
CA ALA A 53 -0.15 13.23 -0.19
C ALA A 53 -1.35 12.41 -0.72
N LEU A 54 -2.58 12.83 -0.44
CA LEU A 54 -3.80 12.19 -0.94
C LEU A 54 -3.87 12.19 -2.46
N ALA A 55 -3.59 13.33 -3.09
CA ALA A 55 -3.64 13.46 -4.55
C ALA A 55 -2.65 12.51 -5.23
N PHE A 56 -1.39 12.52 -4.81
CA PHE A 56 -0.31 11.85 -5.52
C PHE A 56 -0.08 10.40 -5.08
N CYS A 57 -0.39 10.02 -3.83
CA CYS A 57 -0.25 8.64 -3.36
C CYS A 57 -1.54 7.82 -3.54
N ALA A 58 -2.71 8.47 -3.69
CA ALA A 58 -3.98 7.75 -3.77
C ALA A 58 -4.82 8.13 -5.00
N VAL A 59 -5.28 9.39 -5.12
CA VAL A 59 -6.29 9.77 -6.12
C VAL A 59 -5.80 9.50 -7.54
N ILE A 60 -4.59 9.95 -7.89
CA ILE A 60 -4.01 9.75 -9.22
C ILE A 60 -3.77 8.25 -9.50
N PRO A 61 -3.03 7.48 -8.64
CA PRO A 61 -2.82 6.06 -8.87
C PRO A 61 -4.12 5.24 -8.93
N ILE A 62 -5.07 5.48 -8.03
CA ILE A 62 -6.37 4.79 -8.03
C ILE A 62 -7.16 5.15 -9.29
N GLY A 63 -7.14 6.42 -9.69
CA GLY A 63 -7.76 6.90 -10.92
C GLY A 63 -7.24 6.15 -12.15
N VAL A 64 -5.93 5.92 -12.21
CA VAL A 64 -5.29 5.13 -13.30
C VAL A 64 -5.81 3.69 -13.30
N LEU A 65 -5.90 3.04 -12.13
CA LEU A 65 -6.43 1.67 -12.00
C LEU A 65 -7.90 1.60 -12.44
N VAL A 66 -8.74 2.49 -11.91
CA VAL A 66 -10.17 2.54 -12.24
C VAL A 66 -10.39 2.80 -13.73
N HIS A 67 -9.64 3.75 -14.30
CA HIS A 67 -9.69 4.04 -15.73
C HIS A 67 -9.23 2.83 -16.57
N GLY A 68 -8.16 2.15 -16.14
CA GLY A 68 -7.67 0.94 -16.80
C GLY A 68 -8.71 -0.18 -16.84
N VAL A 69 -9.38 -0.43 -15.71
CA VAL A 69 -10.46 -1.42 -15.62
C VAL A 69 -11.66 -1.03 -16.49
N ARG A 70 -12.12 0.24 -16.40
CA ARG A 70 -13.25 0.74 -17.22
C ARG A 70 -12.99 0.67 -18.73
N ARG A 71 -11.73 0.77 -19.13
CA ARG A 71 -11.33 0.65 -20.55
C ARG A 71 -10.98 -0.78 -20.98
N GLY A 72 -11.20 -1.78 -20.10
CA GLY A 72 -10.86 -3.18 -20.38
C GLY A 72 -9.37 -3.47 -20.54
N ARG A 73 -8.49 -2.54 -20.11
CA ARG A 73 -7.03 -2.70 -20.15
C ARG A 73 -6.48 -3.47 -18.95
N LEU A 74 -7.25 -3.55 -17.88
CA LEU A 74 -6.95 -4.30 -16.66
C LEU A 74 -8.13 -5.21 -16.34
N THR A 75 -7.83 -6.42 -15.89
CA THR A 75 -8.85 -7.42 -15.53
C THR A 75 -9.57 -7.07 -14.24
N ASP A 76 -8.83 -6.50 -13.27
CA ASP A 76 -9.36 -6.11 -11.96
C ASP A 76 -8.52 -5.00 -11.32
N ARG A 77 -9.05 -4.38 -10.25
CA ARG A 77 -8.39 -3.27 -9.54
C ARG A 77 -7.16 -3.71 -8.73
N HIS A 78 -7.07 -4.98 -8.35
CA HIS A 78 -5.93 -5.53 -7.62
C HIS A 78 -4.82 -6.00 -8.55
N VAL A 79 -5.05 -5.94 -9.86
CA VAL A 79 -4.14 -6.36 -10.92
C VAL A 79 -3.54 -7.74 -10.60
N GLY A 80 -4.44 -8.74 -10.48
CA GLY A 80 -4.08 -10.13 -10.15
C GLY A 80 -3.10 -10.72 -11.15
N ASP A 81 -3.23 -10.37 -12.43
CA ASP A 81 -2.29 -10.74 -13.48
C ASP A 81 -1.00 -9.90 -13.41
N ARG A 82 0.13 -10.58 -13.19
CA ARG A 82 1.46 -9.97 -13.11
C ARG A 82 1.82 -9.17 -14.36
N THR A 83 1.45 -9.64 -15.54
CA THR A 83 1.82 -9.01 -16.81
C THR A 83 1.21 -7.62 -16.99
N GLN A 84 0.09 -7.36 -16.34
CA GLN A 84 -0.61 -6.08 -16.40
C GLN A 84 -0.11 -5.06 -15.37
N ARG A 85 0.78 -5.45 -14.43
CA ARG A 85 1.21 -4.59 -13.30
C ARG A 85 2.20 -3.50 -13.67
N ALA A 86 3.06 -3.72 -14.65
CA ALA A 86 4.17 -2.82 -14.95
C ALA A 86 3.71 -1.38 -15.20
N ARG A 87 2.75 -1.17 -16.09
CA ARG A 87 2.27 0.17 -16.45
C ARG A 87 1.59 0.92 -15.30
N PRO A 88 0.57 0.36 -14.59
CA PRO A 88 -0.04 1.08 -13.47
C PRO A 88 0.94 1.34 -12.32
N LEU A 89 1.87 0.41 -12.03
CA LEU A 89 2.89 0.63 -11.01
C LEU A 89 3.85 1.75 -11.40
N SER A 90 4.33 1.80 -12.65
CA SER A 90 5.22 2.88 -13.14
C SER A 90 4.53 4.24 -13.07
N ILE A 91 3.26 4.33 -13.47
CA ILE A 91 2.51 5.59 -13.40
C ILE A 91 2.27 5.97 -11.93
N GLY A 92 1.95 5.00 -11.06
CA GLY A 92 1.80 5.23 -9.62
C GLY A 92 3.10 5.75 -9.00
N LEU A 93 4.25 5.13 -9.31
CA LEU A 93 5.55 5.59 -8.83
C LEU A 93 5.91 6.99 -9.34
N ALA A 94 5.65 7.28 -10.62
CA ALA A 94 5.86 8.63 -11.16
C ALA A 94 4.98 9.67 -10.46
N SER A 95 3.72 9.31 -10.14
CA SER A 95 2.83 10.16 -9.35
C SER A 95 3.41 10.42 -7.96
N VAL A 96 3.83 9.39 -7.22
CA VAL A 96 4.42 9.55 -5.88
C VAL A 96 5.69 10.40 -5.94
N ALA A 97 6.55 10.21 -6.94
CA ALA A 97 7.74 11.03 -7.15
C ALA A 97 7.39 12.52 -7.36
N ALA A 98 6.36 12.81 -8.17
CA ALA A 98 5.87 14.17 -8.34
C ALA A 98 5.33 14.77 -7.02
N GLY A 99 4.63 13.96 -6.22
CA GLY A 99 4.18 14.34 -4.88
C GLY A 99 5.35 14.67 -3.93
N LEU A 100 6.44 13.86 -3.96
CA LEU A 100 7.66 14.12 -3.21
C LEU A 100 8.31 15.46 -3.59
N LEU A 101 8.44 15.74 -4.89
CA LEU A 101 8.98 17.02 -5.37
C LEU A 101 8.14 18.21 -4.87
N LEU A 102 6.82 18.07 -4.90
CA LEU A 102 5.93 19.14 -4.43
C LEU A 102 5.99 19.30 -2.91
N LEU A 103 6.04 18.20 -2.13
CA LEU A 103 6.21 18.25 -0.68
C LEU A 103 7.54 18.88 -0.28
N ALA A 104 8.62 18.60 -1.01
CA ALA A 104 9.92 19.26 -0.82
C ALA A 104 9.83 20.77 -1.12
N ALA A 105 9.17 21.17 -2.21
CA ALA A 105 9.01 22.58 -2.58
C ALA A 105 8.22 23.38 -1.53
N VAL A 106 7.20 22.77 -0.91
CA VAL A 106 6.42 23.39 0.18
C VAL A 106 7.02 23.16 1.57
N ARG A 107 8.24 22.62 1.64
CA ARG A 107 8.99 22.35 2.88
C ARG A 107 8.16 21.55 3.90
N ALA A 108 7.58 20.45 3.46
CA ALA A 108 6.86 19.52 4.34
C ALA A 108 7.82 18.97 5.41
N PRO A 109 7.33 18.67 6.64
CA PRO A 109 8.15 18.10 7.70
C PRO A 109 8.80 16.77 7.31
N ALA A 110 10.01 16.50 7.87
CA ALA A 110 10.83 15.34 7.53
C ALA A 110 10.07 14.01 7.73
N GLU A 111 9.31 13.87 8.81
CA GLU A 111 8.51 12.66 9.09
C GLU A 111 7.49 12.36 7.99
N LEU A 112 6.76 13.37 7.50
CA LEU A 112 5.82 13.17 6.40
C LEU A 112 6.56 12.85 5.11
N PHE A 113 7.64 13.57 4.82
CA PHE A 113 8.46 13.32 3.64
C PHE A 113 9.01 11.88 3.66
N ALA A 114 9.54 11.43 4.80
CA ALA A 114 10.03 10.06 5.00
C ALA A 114 8.95 9.01 4.72
N VAL A 115 7.71 9.22 5.19
CA VAL A 115 6.59 8.33 4.90
C VAL A 115 6.32 8.20 3.40
N ILE A 116 6.34 9.31 2.66
CA ILE A 116 6.12 9.25 1.21
C ILE A 116 7.31 8.60 0.48
N VAL A 117 8.53 8.82 0.95
CA VAL A 117 9.71 8.09 0.44
C VAL A 117 9.57 6.60 0.68
N VAL A 118 9.08 6.17 1.85
CA VAL A 118 8.78 4.75 2.11
C VAL A 118 7.77 4.20 1.10
N VAL A 119 6.67 4.91 0.84
CA VAL A 119 5.68 4.49 -0.17
C VAL A 119 6.34 4.31 -1.54
N PHE A 120 7.20 5.25 -1.94
CA PHE A 120 7.94 5.18 -3.20
C PHE A 120 8.91 4.00 -3.23
N VAL A 121 9.78 3.86 -2.23
CA VAL A 121 10.85 2.85 -2.19
C VAL A 121 10.28 1.43 -2.10
N VAL A 122 9.30 1.20 -1.22
CA VAL A 122 8.63 -0.11 -1.12
C VAL A 122 7.85 -0.42 -2.39
N GLY A 123 7.16 0.57 -2.96
CA GLY A 123 6.46 0.42 -4.24
C GLY A 123 7.41 0.06 -5.38
N ALA A 124 8.56 0.74 -5.49
CA ALA A 124 9.59 0.48 -6.50
C ALA A 124 10.21 -0.92 -6.33
N ALA A 125 10.55 -1.31 -5.09
CA ALA A 125 11.08 -2.63 -4.80
C ALA A 125 10.05 -3.73 -5.13
N CYS A 126 8.78 -3.54 -4.78
CA CYS A 126 7.71 -4.45 -5.18
C CYS A 126 7.56 -4.54 -6.70
N ALA A 127 7.63 -3.42 -7.42
CA ALA A 127 7.55 -3.38 -8.88
C ALA A 127 8.72 -4.16 -9.50
N LEU A 128 9.93 -3.92 -9.01
CA LEU A 128 11.15 -4.58 -9.45
C LEU A 128 11.07 -6.10 -9.28
N VAL A 129 10.73 -6.58 -8.06
CA VAL A 129 10.61 -8.03 -7.81
C VAL A 129 9.47 -8.64 -8.64
N ASN A 130 8.32 -7.96 -8.77
CA ASN A 130 7.20 -8.45 -9.56
C ASN A 130 7.50 -8.52 -11.07
N HIS A 131 8.57 -7.92 -11.55
CA HIS A 131 9.01 -8.09 -12.93
C HIS A 131 9.41 -9.55 -13.21
N TRP A 132 10.10 -10.21 -12.28
CA TRP A 132 10.56 -11.59 -12.45
C TRP A 132 9.73 -12.61 -11.67
N TRP A 133 9.25 -12.27 -10.48
CA TRP A 133 8.57 -13.20 -9.60
C TRP A 133 7.36 -12.57 -8.93
N LYS A 134 6.24 -13.33 -8.82
CA LYS A 134 4.97 -12.86 -8.24
C LYS A 134 5.08 -12.69 -6.73
N LEU A 135 5.48 -11.51 -6.24
CA LEU A 135 5.50 -11.17 -4.82
C LEU A 135 4.13 -10.63 -4.37
N SER A 136 3.78 -10.84 -3.09
CA SER A 136 2.54 -10.30 -2.51
C SER A 136 2.70 -8.83 -2.11
N ILE A 137 2.20 -7.92 -2.93
CA ILE A 137 2.19 -6.47 -2.64
C ILE A 137 1.35 -6.17 -1.39
N HIS A 138 0.22 -6.88 -1.16
CA HIS A 138 -0.59 -6.72 0.05
C HIS A 138 0.23 -6.99 1.32
N ALA A 139 0.96 -8.10 1.35
CA ALA A 139 1.81 -8.46 2.48
C ALA A 139 2.95 -7.45 2.70
N ALA A 140 3.58 -6.98 1.61
CA ALA A 140 4.64 -5.99 1.68
C ALA A 140 4.13 -4.65 2.24
N VAL A 141 3.00 -4.15 1.73
CA VAL A 141 2.46 -2.85 2.13
C VAL A 141 1.92 -2.87 3.56
N VAL A 142 1.22 -3.94 3.99
CA VAL A 142 0.75 -4.01 5.38
C VAL A 142 1.92 -4.10 6.36
N ALA A 143 2.97 -4.88 6.05
CA ALA A 143 4.17 -4.96 6.88
C ALA A 143 4.92 -3.61 6.92
N ALA A 144 5.07 -2.93 5.78
CA ALA A 144 5.64 -1.59 5.70
C ALA A 144 4.85 -0.58 6.54
N THR A 145 3.52 -0.61 6.46
CA THR A 145 2.65 0.27 7.23
C THR A 145 2.85 0.09 8.73
N VAL A 146 2.85 -1.15 9.23
CA VAL A 146 3.08 -1.43 10.66
C VAL A 146 4.47 -1.00 11.07
N ALA A 147 5.49 -1.31 10.27
CA ALA A 147 6.89 -0.96 10.54
C ALA A 147 7.12 0.55 10.67
N VAL A 148 6.41 1.37 9.88
CA VAL A 148 6.46 2.84 9.98
C VAL A 148 5.61 3.36 11.14
N LEU A 149 4.44 2.77 11.38
CA LEU A 149 3.58 3.22 12.48
C LEU A 149 4.24 3.06 13.85
N VAL A 150 5.11 2.05 14.05
CA VAL A 150 5.81 1.85 15.33
C VAL A 150 6.62 3.09 15.74
N PRO A 151 7.56 3.62 14.95
CA PRO A 151 8.27 4.84 15.31
C PRO A 151 7.40 6.10 15.21
N LEU A 152 6.40 6.12 14.33
CA LEU A 152 5.55 7.29 14.10
C LEU A 152 4.55 7.54 15.24
N VAL A 153 3.87 6.49 15.75
CA VAL A 153 2.80 6.64 16.76
C VAL A 153 3.10 5.95 18.09
N GLY A 154 4.19 5.20 18.16
CA GLY A 154 4.65 4.54 19.39
C GLY A 154 4.35 3.02 19.45
N PRO A 155 4.73 2.37 20.58
CA PRO A 155 4.74 0.91 20.72
C PRO A 155 3.39 0.23 20.54
N VAL A 156 2.28 0.95 20.75
CA VAL A 156 0.92 0.42 20.53
C VAL A 156 0.73 -0.08 19.08
N ALA A 157 1.47 0.49 18.13
CA ALA A 157 1.42 0.06 16.72
C ALA A 157 1.91 -1.38 16.50
N HIS A 158 2.64 -2.00 17.45
CA HIS A 158 2.98 -3.43 17.41
C HIS A 158 1.73 -4.34 17.39
N LEU A 159 0.58 -3.86 17.88
CA LEU A 159 -0.71 -4.56 17.75
C LEU A 159 -1.15 -4.72 16.27
N GLY A 160 -0.49 -4.06 15.34
CA GLY A 160 -0.69 -4.24 13.91
C GLY A 160 -0.09 -5.52 13.32
N TRP A 161 0.91 -6.16 13.98
CA TRP A 161 1.53 -7.38 13.43
C TRP A 161 0.58 -8.56 13.23
N PRO A 162 -0.41 -8.83 14.11
CA PRO A 162 -1.47 -9.80 13.82
C PRO A 162 -2.24 -9.54 12.52
N LEU A 163 -2.41 -8.26 12.11
CA LEU A 163 -3.05 -7.91 10.85
C LEU A 163 -2.18 -8.30 9.65
N VAL A 164 -0.85 -8.21 9.79
CA VAL A 164 0.10 -8.69 8.76
C VAL A 164 -0.09 -10.19 8.54
N ALA A 165 -0.18 -10.98 9.63
CA ALA A 165 -0.45 -12.42 9.56
C ALA A 165 -1.83 -12.71 8.94
N ALA A 166 -2.86 -11.96 9.35
CA ALA A 166 -4.22 -12.11 8.84
C ALA A 166 -4.33 -11.80 7.34
N VAL A 167 -3.64 -10.74 6.86
CA VAL A 167 -3.57 -10.44 5.42
C VAL A 167 -2.82 -11.55 4.69
N GLY A 168 -1.68 -12.02 5.21
CA GLY A 168 -0.94 -13.13 4.63
C GLY A 168 -1.82 -14.37 4.46
N TRP A 169 -2.52 -14.77 5.53
CA TRP A 169 -3.49 -15.86 5.49
C TRP A 169 -4.57 -15.62 4.43
N SER A 170 -5.13 -14.41 4.35
CA SER A 170 -6.19 -14.10 3.40
C SER A 170 -5.74 -14.29 1.95
N ARG A 171 -4.49 -13.87 1.61
CA ARG A 171 -3.94 -14.01 0.26
C ARG A 171 -3.71 -15.46 -0.14
N VAL A 172 -3.31 -16.31 0.80
CA VAL A 172 -3.16 -17.76 0.57
C VAL A 172 -4.54 -18.43 0.51
N ARG A 173 -5.45 -18.06 1.40
CA ARG A 173 -6.82 -18.63 1.44
C ARG A 173 -7.60 -18.35 0.15
N LEU A 174 -7.41 -17.17 -0.45
CA LEU A 174 -8.00 -16.78 -1.73
C LEU A 174 -7.26 -17.35 -2.95
N ARG A 175 -6.18 -18.11 -2.73
CA ARG A 175 -5.32 -18.67 -3.78
C ARG A 175 -4.68 -17.62 -4.70
N ASP A 176 -4.58 -16.38 -4.24
CA ASP A 176 -3.94 -15.30 -4.98
C ASP A 176 -2.41 -15.40 -4.91
N HIS A 177 -1.89 -15.91 -3.78
CA HIS A 177 -0.46 -16.10 -3.52
C HIS A 177 -0.17 -17.39 -2.75
N THR A 178 1.09 -17.86 -2.85
CA THR A 178 1.65 -18.91 -2.00
C THR A 178 2.29 -18.33 -0.74
N TRP A 179 2.52 -19.15 0.30
CA TRP A 179 3.23 -18.71 1.50
C TRP A 179 4.61 -18.09 1.22
N PRO A 180 5.48 -18.67 0.36
CA PRO A 180 6.76 -18.03 0.02
C PRO A 180 6.59 -16.61 -0.57
N GLN A 181 5.57 -16.38 -1.41
CA GLN A 181 5.29 -15.06 -1.99
C GLN A 181 4.82 -14.05 -0.94
N VAL A 182 4.06 -14.49 0.05
CA VAL A 182 3.62 -13.67 1.19
C VAL A 182 4.79 -13.33 2.09
N LEU A 183 5.57 -14.35 2.51
CA LEU A 183 6.72 -14.17 3.40
C LEU A 183 7.78 -13.26 2.77
N ALA A 184 8.06 -13.43 1.48
CA ALA A 184 8.95 -12.52 0.76
C ALA A 184 8.42 -11.08 0.71
N GLY A 185 7.09 -10.91 0.57
CA GLY A 185 6.46 -9.59 0.66
C GLY A 185 6.70 -8.94 2.03
N VAL A 186 6.46 -9.67 3.13
CA VAL A 186 6.70 -9.18 4.50
C VAL A 186 8.16 -8.85 4.72
N ALA A 187 9.07 -9.75 4.32
CA ALA A 187 10.52 -9.59 4.49
C ALA A 187 11.10 -8.44 3.66
N LEU A 188 10.49 -8.11 2.52
CA LEU A 188 10.85 -6.94 1.73
C LEU A 188 10.28 -5.67 2.35
N GLY A 189 8.96 -5.65 2.59
CA GLY A 189 8.25 -4.42 2.94
C GLY A 189 8.58 -3.90 4.33
N GLY A 190 8.58 -4.75 5.34
CA GLY A 190 8.81 -4.35 6.73
C GLY A 190 10.19 -3.72 6.96
N PRO A 191 11.30 -4.46 6.76
CA PRO A 191 12.64 -3.94 6.99
C PRO A 191 13.00 -2.74 6.12
N LEU A 192 12.61 -2.78 4.82
CA LEU A 192 12.88 -1.66 3.91
C LEU A 192 12.16 -0.38 4.36
N ALA A 193 10.91 -0.51 4.80
CA ALA A 193 10.14 0.62 5.30
C ALA A 193 10.71 1.17 6.61
N ALA A 194 11.04 0.29 7.58
CA ALA A 194 11.64 0.70 8.84
C ALA A 194 12.97 1.42 8.61
N GLY A 195 13.88 0.82 7.83
CA GLY A 195 15.20 1.40 7.54
C GLY A 195 15.09 2.74 6.83
N THR A 196 14.22 2.84 5.80
CA THR A 196 14.00 4.10 5.07
C THR A 196 13.43 5.20 5.98
N PHE A 197 12.42 4.87 6.79
CA PHE A 197 11.80 5.86 7.68
C PHE A 197 12.78 6.34 8.75
N LEU A 198 13.47 5.43 9.45
CA LEU A 198 14.43 5.78 10.51
C LEU A 198 15.65 6.57 10.00
N ALA A 199 16.00 6.41 8.71
CA ALA A 199 17.11 7.17 8.12
C ALA A 199 16.73 8.60 7.72
N LEU A 200 15.44 8.92 7.58
CA LEU A 200 14.97 10.20 7.00
C LEU A 200 14.10 11.02 7.96
N ALA A 201 13.49 10.40 8.99
CA ALA A 201 12.68 11.08 9.99
C ALA A 201 13.51 11.42 11.24
#